data_16caaa1c2a7a2b42c3da96a4534b705f
#
_entry.id   16caaa1c2a7a2b42c3da96a4534b705f
#
_cell.length_a   1.000
_cell.length_b   1.000
_cell.length_c   1.000
_cell.angle_alpha   90.00
_cell.angle_beta   90.00
_cell.angle_gamma   90.00
#
_symmetry.space_group_name_H-M   'P 1'
#
loop_
_entity.id
_entity.type
_entity.pdbx_description
1 polymer ?
#
loop_
_entity_poly.entity_id
_entity_poly.type
_entity_poly.pdbx_seq_one_letter_code
_entity_poly.pdbx_strand_id
1 'polypeptide(L)'
;MARVALLCPDLLFGSKLQGALRAAGHEPVAAGEEADVLVVDLTDDPDARIEQSAGASIPRLAFYSHVEQDVRRRAEAAGIDRVVPRSRMAREAASLVESLV
;
A
#
# COMPACT_ATOMS: atom_id res chain seq x y z
N MET A 1 -9.56 -2.19 14.32
CA MET A 1 -8.46 -1.19 14.23
C MET A 1 -7.16 -1.86 13.87
N ALA A 2 -6.49 -1.37 12.84
CA ALA A 2 -5.23 -1.94 12.39
C ALA A 2 -4.13 -0.87 12.37
N ARG A 3 -2.88 -1.30 12.57
CA ARG A 3 -1.71 -0.46 12.32
C ARG A 3 -1.29 -0.69 10.86
N VAL A 4 -1.16 0.39 10.13
CA VAL A 4 -0.92 0.34 8.68
C VAL A 4 0.37 1.07 8.36
N ALA A 5 1.40 0.33 7.98
CA ALA A 5 2.67 0.93 7.57
C ALA A 5 2.56 1.43 6.13
N LEU A 6 3.09 2.63 5.87
CA LEU A 6 3.02 3.26 4.56
C LEU A 6 4.40 3.40 3.96
N LEU A 7 4.66 2.68 2.88
CA LEU A 7 5.86 2.85 2.05
C LEU A 7 5.45 3.67 0.84
N CYS A 8 5.27 4.98 1.06
CA CYS A 8 4.72 5.92 0.09
C CYS A 8 5.53 7.21 0.08
N PRO A 9 6.46 7.38 -0.88
CA PRO A 9 7.28 8.60 -0.96
C PRO A 9 6.49 9.87 -1.34
N ASP A 10 5.34 9.71 -2.00
CA ASP A 10 4.49 10.83 -2.37
C ASP A 10 3.81 11.40 -1.12
N LEU A 11 4.28 12.57 -0.68
CA LEU A 11 3.80 13.19 0.56
C LEU A 11 2.32 13.59 0.50
N LEU A 12 1.87 14.05 -0.66
CA LEU A 12 0.47 14.48 -0.81
C LEU A 12 -0.47 13.28 -0.76
N PHE A 13 -0.18 12.24 -1.53
CA PHE A 13 -1.00 11.03 -1.53
C PHE A 13 -0.90 10.30 -0.20
N GLY A 14 0.29 10.23 0.36
CA GLY A 14 0.51 9.63 1.68
C GLY A 14 -0.30 10.31 2.77
N SER A 15 -0.35 11.63 2.75
CA SER A 15 -1.16 12.41 3.69
C SER A 15 -2.65 12.12 3.54
N LYS A 16 -3.12 12.00 2.29
CA LYS A 16 -4.51 11.64 2.00
C LYS A 16 -4.85 10.25 2.54
N LEU A 17 -3.97 9.28 2.34
CA LEU A 17 -4.15 7.93 2.86
C LEU A 17 -4.19 7.92 4.39
N GLN A 18 -3.28 8.65 5.02
CA GLN A 18 -3.25 8.75 6.48
C GLN A 18 -4.58 9.28 7.02
N GLY A 19 -5.10 10.36 6.40
CA GLY A 19 -6.37 10.94 6.81
C GLY A 19 -7.53 9.96 6.69
N ALA A 20 -7.61 9.23 5.57
CA ALA A 20 -8.67 8.25 5.33
C ALA A 20 -8.59 7.09 6.32
N LEU A 21 -7.39 6.61 6.60
CA LEU A 21 -7.19 5.50 7.54
C LEU A 21 -7.53 5.91 8.96
N ARG A 22 -7.10 7.10 9.39
CA ARG A 22 -7.45 7.62 10.73
C ARG A 22 -8.95 7.82 10.88
N ALA A 23 -9.61 8.32 9.85
CA ALA A 23 -11.06 8.52 9.88
C ALA A 23 -11.81 7.20 10.06
N ALA A 24 -11.23 6.09 9.60
CA ALA A 24 -11.81 4.75 9.75
C ALA A 24 -11.33 4.03 11.03
N GLY A 25 -10.58 4.69 11.89
CA GLY A 25 -10.13 4.12 13.15
C GLY A 25 -8.82 3.32 13.07
N HIS A 26 -8.10 3.41 11.95
CA HIS A 26 -6.80 2.75 11.81
C HIS A 26 -5.65 3.69 12.18
N GLU A 27 -4.49 3.13 12.50
CA GLU A 27 -3.31 3.90 12.87
C GLU A 27 -2.25 3.81 11.76
N PRO A 28 -2.04 4.87 10.95
CA PRO A 28 -0.94 4.89 10.00
C PRO A 28 0.40 5.03 10.72
N VAL A 29 1.38 4.25 10.29
CA VAL A 29 2.74 4.31 10.84
C VAL A 29 3.76 4.33 9.68
N ALA A 30 5.00 4.64 10.00
CA ALA A 30 6.06 4.65 9.01
C ALA A 30 6.44 3.23 8.59
N ALA A 31 6.92 3.08 7.36
CA ALA A 31 7.48 1.81 6.90
C ALA A 31 8.64 1.41 7.83
N GLY A 32 8.70 0.14 8.18
CA GLY A 32 9.70 -0.37 9.13
C GLY A 32 9.20 -0.49 10.56
N GLU A 33 8.10 0.17 10.90
CA GLU A 33 7.48 -0.02 12.21
C GLU A 33 6.58 -1.25 12.19
N GLU A 34 6.35 -1.82 13.36
CA GLU A 34 5.45 -2.96 13.50
C GLU A 34 4.04 -2.60 13.05
N ALA A 35 3.46 -3.42 12.19
CA ALA A 35 2.15 -3.13 11.60
C ALA A 35 1.43 -4.43 11.22
N ASP A 36 0.14 -4.31 10.92
CA ASP A 36 -0.71 -5.42 10.48
C ASP A 36 -0.76 -5.53 8.95
N VAL A 37 -0.58 -4.43 8.25
CA VAL A 37 -0.59 -4.35 6.78
C VAL A 37 0.46 -3.35 6.33
N LEU A 38 1.14 -3.64 5.22
CA LEU A 38 2.07 -2.72 4.58
C LEU A 38 1.46 -2.23 3.27
N VAL A 39 1.28 -0.93 3.15
CA VAL A 39 0.83 -0.28 1.91
C VAL A 39 2.05 0.14 1.10
N VAL A 40 2.11 -0.23 -0.17
CA VAL A 40 3.26 -0.01 -1.04
C VAL A 40 2.86 0.84 -2.25
N ASP A 41 3.52 1.98 -2.41
CA ASP A 41 3.34 2.86 -3.56
C ASP A 41 4.20 2.39 -4.73
N LEU A 42 3.57 1.93 -5.81
CA LEU A 42 4.25 1.49 -7.02
C LEU A 42 4.19 2.55 -8.14
N THR A 43 3.77 3.76 -7.84
CA THR A 43 3.65 4.83 -8.84
C THR A 43 4.99 5.53 -9.11
N ASP A 44 5.97 5.33 -8.25
CA ASP A 44 7.31 5.88 -8.39
C ASP A 44 8.32 4.77 -8.11
N ASP A 45 9.17 4.45 -9.10
CA ASP A 45 10.18 3.41 -9.02
C ASP A 45 9.60 2.09 -8.50
N PRO A 46 8.69 1.44 -9.25
CA PRO A 46 7.99 0.25 -8.76
C PRO A 46 8.92 -0.90 -8.40
N ASP A 47 9.99 -1.11 -9.14
CA ASP A 47 10.91 -2.22 -8.88
C ASP A 47 11.63 -2.04 -7.54
N ALA A 48 12.03 -0.82 -7.21
CA ALA A 48 12.65 -0.53 -5.92
C ALA A 48 11.66 -0.78 -4.77
N ARG A 49 10.40 -0.37 -4.94
CA ARG A 49 9.38 -0.58 -3.91
C ARG A 49 9.04 -2.05 -3.71
N ILE A 50 8.96 -2.81 -4.80
CA ILE A 50 8.76 -4.26 -4.72
C ILE A 50 9.90 -4.90 -3.94
N GLU A 51 11.14 -4.54 -4.26
CA GLU A 51 12.32 -5.07 -3.58
C GLU A 51 12.36 -4.69 -2.10
N GLN A 52 12.08 -3.42 -1.78
CA GLN A 52 12.06 -2.94 -0.40
C GLN A 52 11.03 -3.66 0.46
N SER A 53 9.92 -4.08 -0.12
CA SER A 53 8.84 -4.75 0.59
C SER A 53 8.93 -6.28 0.56
N ALA A 54 9.89 -6.84 -0.16
CA ALA A 54 9.97 -8.29 -0.41
C ALA A 54 10.13 -9.12 0.86
N GLY A 55 10.77 -8.58 1.88
CA GLY A 55 10.99 -9.27 3.16
C GLY A 55 9.87 -9.15 4.16
N ALA A 56 8.77 -8.47 3.82
CA ALA A 56 7.69 -8.27 4.76
C ALA A 56 6.99 -9.58 5.12
N SER A 57 6.76 -9.79 6.41
CA SER A 57 6.05 -10.98 6.93
C SER A 57 4.55 -10.72 7.08
N ILE A 58 4.10 -9.52 6.79
CA ILE A 58 2.70 -9.10 6.91
C ILE A 58 2.10 -8.93 5.50
N PRO A 59 0.76 -8.93 5.37
CA PRO A 59 0.11 -8.69 4.08
C PRO A 59 0.52 -7.36 3.47
N ARG A 60 0.67 -7.35 2.15
CA ARG A 60 1.05 -6.15 1.39
C ARG A 60 -0.09 -5.75 0.46
N LEU A 61 -0.43 -4.47 0.53
CA LEU A 61 -1.43 -3.84 -0.33
C LEU A 61 -0.71 -2.78 -1.16
N ALA A 62 -0.62 -3.00 -2.47
CA ALA A 62 0.09 -2.08 -3.35
C ALA A 62 -0.89 -1.34 -4.27
N PHE A 63 -0.52 -0.13 -4.66
CA PHE A 63 -1.26 0.61 -5.68
C PHE A 63 -0.31 1.10 -6.78
N TYR A 64 -0.83 1.16 -8.00
CA TYR A 64 -0.05 1.46 -9.21
C TYR A 64 -0.82 2.40 -10.11
N SER A 65 -0.11 3.00 -11.11
CA SER A 65 -0.76 3.79 -12.13
C SER A 65 -1.48 2.86 -13.11
N HIS A 66 -2.78 3.07 -13.32
CA HIS A 66 -3.62 2.19 -14.15
C HIS A 66 -3.14 2.04 -15.60
N VAL A 67 -2.30 2.96 -16.08
CA VAL A 67 -1.73 2.87 -17.43
C VAL A 67 -0.52 1.92 -17.51
N GLU A 68 -0.03 1.45 -16.35
CA GLU A 68 1.17 0.61 -16.28
C GLU A 68 0.82 -0.81 -15.87
N GLN A 69 0.11 -1.54 -16.72
CA GLN A 69 -0.35 -2.90 -16.42
C GLN A 69 0.78 -3.91 -16.18
N ASP A 70 1.95 -3.68 -16.75
CA ASP A 70 3.13 -4.52 -16.51
C ASP A 70 3.61 -4.41 -15.06
N VAL A 71 3.47 -3.23 -14.44
CA VAL A 71 3.79 -3.02 -13.02
C VAL A 71 2.90 -3.92 -12.16
N ARG A 72 1.61 -3.96 -12.46
CA ARG A 72 0.67 -4.82 -11.75
C ARG A 72 1.10 -6.28 -11.82
N ARG A 73 1.44 -6.76 -13.03
CA ARG A 73 1.86 -8.15 -13.23
C ARG A 73 3.12 -8.49 -12.46
N ARG A 74 4.11 -7.56 -12.45
CA ARG A 74 5.36 -7.77 -11.70
C ARG A 74 5.11 -7.83 -10.20
N ALA A 75 4.24 -6.97 -9.69
CA ALA A 75 3.89 -6.94 -8.27
C ALA A 75 3.18 -8.23 -7.85
N GLU A 76 2.24 -8.69 -8.66
CA GLU A 76 1.53 -9.94 -8.39
C GLU A 76 2.50 -11.13 -8.43
N ALA A 77 3.40 -11.16 -9.41
CA ALA A 77 4.41 -12.21 -9.51
C ALA A 77 5.38 -12.20 -8.33
N ALA A 78 5.60 -11.05 -7.71
CA ALA A 78 6.44 -10.91 -6.52
C ALA A 78 5.73 -11.31 -5.22
N GLY A 79 4.47 -11.76 -5.29
CA GLY A 79 3.73 -12.25 -4.14
C GLY A 79 3.03 -11.17 -3.32
N ILE A 80 2.87 -9.96 -3.87
CA ILE A 80 2.09 -8.91 -3.18
C ILE A 80 0.63 -9.35 -3.13
N ASP A 81 0.05 -9.30 -1.93
CA ASP A 81 -1.25 -9.90 -1.64
C ASP A 81 -2.41 -9.25 -2.39
N ARG A 82 -2.36 -7.94 -2.56
CA ARG A 82 -3.37 -7.20 -3.29
C ARG A 82 -2.75 -6.02 -4.04
N VAL A 83 -3.09 -5.89 -5.32
CA VAL A 83 -2.57 -4.81 -6.18
C VAL A 83 -3.76 -4.11 -6.84
N VAL A 84 -3.91 -2.82 -6.59
CA VAL A 84 -5.05 -2.04 -7.08
C VAL A 84 -4.60 -0.76 -7.77
N PRO A 85 -5.42 -0.18 -8.67
CA PRO A 85 -5.11 1.13 -9.24
C PRO A 85 -5.11 2.21 -8.14
N ARG A 86 -4.29 3.22 -8.32
CA ARG A 86 -4.18 4.35 -7.40
C ARG A 86 -5.54 5.00 -7.11
N SER A 87 -6.39 5.13 -8.13
CA SER A 87 -7.72 5.71 -7.98
C SER A 87 -8.61 4.92 -7.01
N ARG A 88 -8.51 3.59 -7.08
CA ARG A 88 -9.25 2.72 -6.17
C ARG A 88 -8.69 2.84 -4.75
N MET A 89 -7.37 2.89 -4.60
CA MET A 89 -6.73 3.10 -3.30
C MET A 89 -7.20 4.41 -2.67
N ALA A 90 -7.31 5.48 -3.46
CA ALA A 90 -7.77 6.77 -2.98
C ALA A 90 -9.21 6.73 -2.43
N ARG A 91 -10.07 5.90 -3.03
CA ARG A 91 -11.48 5.81 -2.62
C ARG A 91 -11.75 4.79 -1.53
N GLU A 92 -10.97 3.70 -1.50
CA GLU A 92 -11.32 2.50 -0.72
C GLU A 92 -10.20 2.05 0.22
N ALA A 93 -9.29 2.93 0.60
CA ALA A 93 -8.12 2.56 1.39
C ALA A 93 -8.47 1.76 2.65
N ALA A 94 -9.40 2.25 3.45
CA ALA A 94 -9.78 1.58 4.69
C ALA A 94 -10.39 0.20 4.43
N SER A 95 -11.28 0.10 3.46
CA SER A 95 -11.94 -1.14 3.09
C SER A 95 -10.93 -2.18 2.58
N LEU A 96 -9.97 -1.75 1.76
CA LEU A 96 -8.92 -2.62 1.25
C LEU A 96 -8.02 -3.14 2.37
N VAL A 97 -7.64 -2.28 3.29
CA VAL A 97 -6.85 -2.67 4.47
C VAL A 97 -7.63 -3.69 5.31
N GLU A 98 -8.90 -3.43 5.56
CA GLU A 98 -9.74 -4.31 6.37
C GLU A 98 -9.89 -5.70 5.74
N SER A 99 -9.80 -5.81 4.43
CA SER A 99 -9.88 -7.10 3.74
C SER A 99 -8.64 -7.98 3.98
N LEU A 100 -7.56 -7.42 4.48
CA LEU A 100 -6.28 -8.11 4.66
C LEU A 100 -5.92 -8.40 6.12
N VAL A 101 -6.69 -7.90 7.06
CA VAL A 101 -6.46 -8.12 8.49
C VAL A 101 -7.43 -9.11 9.11
#